data_c1862842ab144c3e5a000328792ceabc
#
_entry.id   c1862842ab144c3e5a000328792ceabc
#
_cell.length_a   1.000
_cell.length_b   1.000
_cell.length_c   1.000
_cell.angle_alpha   90.00
_cell.angle_beta   90.00
_cell.angle_gamma   90.00
#
_symmetry.space_group_name_H-M   'P 1'
#
loop_
_entity.id
_entity.type
_entity.pdbx_description
1 polymer ?
#
loop_
_entity_poly.entity_id
_entity_poly.type
_entity_poly.pdbx_seq_one_letter_code
_entity_poly.pdbx_strand_id
1 'polypeptide(L)'
;EKISKAVQKKTMARSFVQQQSSFGGRRGSMPVQYVLQATNLEKLEEVLPKFMAKVYENPVFQMADVDLKFSKPEARIQINRDKSSIMGVSTKNIAQTLQYGLSGQRMGYFYMNGKQYEILGEINRQQRNKPADLKAIYVRSNSGDMIQLDNLIELESGIAPPKLYRYNRFVSATISAGLADGKTIGQGLDEMDKIAKETLDDTFRTALSGDSKEYRESSSSLMF
;
A
#
# COMPACT_ATOMS: atom_id res chain seq x y z
N GLU A 1 25.09 16.72 14.89
CA GLU A 1 26.15 16.43 13.87
C GLU A 1 27.04 15.26 14.26
N LYS A 2 27.69 15.24 15.44
CA LYS A 2 28.58 14.15 15.89
C LYS A 2 27.86 12.80 16.02
N ILE A 3 26.62 12.76 16.52
CA ILE A 3 25.82 11.54 16.72
C ILE A 3 25.36 10.99 15.37
N SER A 4 24.95 11.82 14.43
CA SER A 4 24.52 11.43 13.08
C SER A 4 25.65 10.70 12.33
N LYS A 5 26.88 11.27 12.33
CA LYS A 5 28.06 10.64 11.71
C LYS A 5 28.46 9.29 12.36
N ALA A 6 28.27 9.17 13.68
CA ALA A 6 28.59 7.93 14.40
C ALA A 6 27.58 6.80 14.10
N VAL A 7 26.31 7.16 13.95
CA VAL A 7 25.21 6.22 13.68
C VAL A 7 25.19 5.76 12.22
N GLN A 8 25.52 6.63 11.27
CA GLN A 8 25.63 6.30 9.85
C GLN A 8 26.76 5.30 9.50
N LYS A 9 27.77 5.16 10.38
CA LYS A 9 28.83 4.15 10.23
C LYS A 9 28.37 2.71 10.50
N LYS A 10 27.18 2.51 11.07
CA LYS A 10 26.64 1.18 11.32
C LYS A 10 25.78 0.71 10.13
N THR A 11 26.36 -0.12 9.27
CA THR A 11 25.78 -0.57 8.00
C THR A 11 24.68 -1.63 8.12
N MET A 12 24.41 -2.16 9.32
CA MET A 12 23.42 -3.23 9.53
C MET A 12 21.96 -2.74 9.52
N ALA A 13 21.71 -1.43 9.65
CA ALA A 13 20.38 -0.84 9.60
C ALA A 13 20.45 0.61 9.12
N ARG A 14 19.44 1.08 8.38
CA ARG A 14 19.26 2.50 8.09
C ARG A 14 18.83 3.21 9.37
N SER A 15 19.68 4.03 9.93
CA SER A 15 19.42 4.78 11.16
C SER A 15 19.48 6.28 10.90
N PHE A 16 18.53 7.00 11.48
CA PHE A 16 18.37 8.45 11.29
C PHE A 16 18.37 9.12 12.66
N VAL A 17 19.07 10.22 12.75
CA VAL A 17 19.02 11.10 13.93
C VAL A 17 18.16 12.30 13.54
N GLN A 18 16.99 12.43 14.12
CA GLN A 18 16.08 13.53 13.89
C GLN A 18 16.07 14.46 15.11
N GLN A 19 16.30 15.75 14.87
CA GLN A 19 16.15 16.77 15.89
C GLN A 19 14.67 17.12 15.98
N GLN A 20 14.13 17.13 17.20
CA GLN A 20 12.75 17.58 17.42
C GLN A 20 12.63 19.08 17.10
N SER A 21 11.59 19.42 16.35
CA SER A 21 11.19 20.82 16.19
C SER A 21 10.82 21.40 17.55
N SER A 22 11.34 22.56 17.87
CA SER A 22 11.05 23.28 19.13
C SER A 22 9.64 23.91 19.16
N PHE A 23 8.95 23.95 18.01
CA PHE A 23 7.62 24.52 17.87
C PHE A 23 6.68 23.54 17.13
N GLY A 24 5.62 23.09 17.79
CA GLY A 24 4.34 22.67 17.23
C GLY A 24 4.26 21.41 16.36
N GLY A 25 5.35 20.79 15.94
CA GLY A 25 5.32 19.62 15.06
C GLY A 25 4.94 18.31 15.79
N ARG A 26 4.16 17.43 15.15
CA ARG A 26 3.95 16.06 15.64
C ARG A 26 5.29 15.36 15.78
N ARG A 27 5.51 14.70 16.93
CA ARG A 27 6.73 13.90 17.19
C ARG A 27 7.01 12.97 16.01
N GLY A 28 8.14 13.16 15.31
CA GLY A 28 8.61 12.27 14.25
C GLY A 28 8.13 12.60 12.84
N SER A 29 7.41 13.70 12.58
CA SER A 29 7.08 14.11 11.21
C SER A 29 8.26 14.82 10.55
N MET A 30 8.48 14.54 9.26
CA MET A 30 9.44 15.29 8.46
C MET A 30 8.85 16.63 8.04
N PRO A 31 9.68 17.70 7.91
CA PRO A 31 9.19 19.06 7.66
C PRO A 31 8.52 19.21 6.28
N VAL A 32 8.96 18.47 5.29
CA VAL A 32 8.34 18.48 3.97
C VAL A 32 7.37 17.30 3.86
N GLN A 33 6.09 17.60 3.63
CA GLN A 33 5.03 16.62 3.41
C GLN A 33 4.26 16.99 2.14
N TYR A 34 4.54 16.25 1.08
CA TYR A 34 4.00 16.47 -0.24
C TYR A 34 3.08 15.32 -0.66
N VAL A 35 1.84 15.64 -1.01
CA VAL A 35 0.80 14.65 -1.30
C VAL A 35 0.57 14.58 -2.80
N LEU A 36 0.80 13.41 -3.39
CA LEU A 36 0.39 13.10 -4.74
C LEU A 36 -1.01 12.47 -4.71
N GLN A 37 -1.88 12.95 -5.57
CA GLN A 37 -3.25 12.47 -5.71
C GLN A 37 -3.47 11.99 -7.14
N ALA A 38 -4.08 10.82 -7.28
CA ALA A 38 -4.43 10.23 -8.58
C ALA A 38 -5.86 9.73 -8.60
N THR A 39 -6.37 9.46 -9.79
CA THR A 39 -7.71 8.90 -9.99
C THR A 39 -7.79 7.43 -9.60
N ASN A 40 -6.69 6.68 -9.78
CA ASN A 40 -6.58 5.27 -9.45
C ASN A 40 -5.20 4.92 -8.87
N LEU A 41 -5.08 3.71 -8.34
CA LEU A 41 -3.87 3.22 -7.67
C LEU A 41 -2.75 2.90 -8.67
N GLU A 42 -3.11 2.39 -9.84
CA GLU A 42 -2.18 1.96 -10.88
C GLU A 42 -1.30 3.12 -11.35
N LYS A 43 -1.88 4.32 -11.49
CA LYS A 43 -1.11 5.52 -11.81
C LYS A 43 -0.08 5.88 -10.75
N LEU A 44 -0.44 5.75 -9.46
CA LEU A 44 0.52 5.97 -8.38
C LEU A 44 1.62 4.91 -8.37
N GLU A 45 1.28 3.66 -8.66
CA GLU A 45 2.26 2.56 -8.75
C GLU A 45 3.32 2.82 -9.83
N GLU A 46 2.90 3.36 -10.98
CA GLU A 46 3.80 3.68 -12.08
C GLU A 46 4.69 4.91 -11.81
N VAL A 47 4.12 5.95 -11.21
CA VAL A 47 4.78 7.25 -11.07
C VAL A 47 5.66 7.33 -9.81
N LEU A 48 5.26 6.72 -8.70
CA LEU A 48 5.98 6.82 -7.43
C LEU A 48 7.45 6.44 -7.51
N PRO A 49 7.86 5.33 -8.18
CA PRO A 49 9.27 5.00 -8.29
C PRO A 49 10.08 6.09 -9.02
N LYS A 50 9.52 6.65 -10.11
CA LYS A 50 10.15 7.70 -10.91
C LYS A 50 10.29 9.01 -10.09
N PHE A 51 9.23 9.37 -9.39
CA PHE A 51 9.21 10.54 -8.52
C PHE A 51 10.20 10.42 -7.37
N MET A 52 10.18 9.30 -6.66
CA MET A 52 11.08 9.05 -5.52
C MET A 52 12.54 8.98 -5.93
N ALA A 53 12.86 8.45 -7.13
CA ALA A 53 14.23 8.45 -7.64
C ALA A 53 14.77 9.89 -7.76
N LYS A 54 14.00 10.81 -8.33
CA LYS A 54 14.39 12.24 -8.42
C LYS A 54 14.48 12.92 -7.07
N VAL A 55 13.59 12.57 -6.12
CA VAL A 55 13.68 13.10 -4.75
C VAL A 55 14.95 12.64 -4.05
N TYR A 56 15.36 11.37 -4.22
CA TYR A 56 16.60 10.85 -3.64
C TYR A 56 17.88 11.44 -4.25
N GLU A 57 17.84 11.79 -5.51
CA GLU A 57 18.96 12.41 -6.22
C GLU A 57 19.10 13.91 -5.91
N ASN A 58 18.05 14.54 -5.39
CA ASN A 58 18.03 15.98 -5.15
C ASN A 58 18.80 16.34 -3.85
N PRO A 59 19.83 17.20 -3.93
CA PRO A 59 20.69 17.53 -2.78
C PRO A 59 19.98 18.39 -1.69
N VAL A 60 18.79 18.87 -1.95
CA VAL A 60 17.98 19.61 -0.96
C VAL A 60 17.42 18.67 0.10
N PHE A 61 17.25 17.39 -0.23
CA PHE A 61 16.71 16.39 0.68
C PHE A 61 17.82 15.49 1.24
N GLN A 62 17.87 15.37 2.56
CA GLN A 62 18.76 14.44 3.23
C GLN A 62 18.20 13.03 3.26
N MET A 63 16.87 12.92 3.35
CA MET A 63 16.12 11.68 3.40
C MET A 63 14.71 11.90 2.89
N ALA A 64 14.13 10.86 2.32
CA ALA A 64 12.72 10.86 1.95
C ALA A 64 12.11 9.48 2.17
N ASP A 65 10.81 9.45 2.47
CA ASP A 65 10.02 8.23 2.55
C ASP A 65 8.61 8.50 2.00
N VAL A 66 7.94 7.45 1.54
CA VAL A 66 6.55 7.51 1.07
C VAL A 66 5.70 6.54 1.89
N ASP A 67 4.50 6.97 2.25
CA ASP A 67 3.55 6.16 3.02
C ASP A 67 2.97 5.00 2.21
N LEU A 68 2.72 5.19 0.91
CA LEU A 68 2.22 4.17 -0.01
C LEU A 68 3.37 3.30 -0.51
N LYS A 69 3.49 2.09 0.04
CA LYS A 69 4.55 1.12 -0.32
C LYS A 69 3.92 -0.13 -0.93
N PHE A 70 4.34 -0.50 -2.12
CA PHE A 70 3.96 -1.73 -2.78
C PHE A 70 4.90 -2.84 -2.30
N SER A 71 4.58 -3.47 -1.17
CA SER A 71 5.48 -4.42 -0.49
C SER A 71 4.82 -5.72 -0.07
N LYS A 72 3.49 -5.83 -0.17
CA LYS A 72 2.77 -7.03 0.23
C LYS A 72 2.60 -7.95 -0.99
N PRO A 73 3.19 -9.15 -1.00
CA PRO A 73 2.89 -10.13 -2.03
C PRO A 73 1.41 -10.50 -2.02
N GLU A 74 0.80 -10.55 -3.18
CA GLU A 74 -0.57 -11.01 -3.37
C GLU A 74 -0.67 -11.99 -4.52
N ALA A 75 -1.66 -12.88 -4.47
CA ALA A 75 -2.05 -13.72 -5.57
C ALA A 75 -3.43 -13.28 -6.06
N ARG A 76 -3.52 -12.82 -7.29
CA ARG A 76 -4.78 -12.48 -7.95
C ARG A 76 -5.33 -13.73 -8.61
N ILE A 77 -6.58 -14.03 -8.31
CA ILE A 77 -7.29 -15.16 -8.89
C ILE A 77 -8.21 -14.63 -9.98
N GLN A 78 -7.89 -14.94 -11.22
CA GLN A 78 -8.77 -14.65 -12.35
C GLN A 78 -9.58 -15.91 -12.68
N ILE A 79 -10.92 -15.78 -12.69
CA ILE A 79 -11.81 -16.89 -13.02
C ILE A 79 -12.04 -16.89 -14.52
N ASN A 80 -11.70 -18.00 -15.18
CA ASN A 80 -12.02 -18.22 -16.59
C ASN A 80 -13.50 -18.60 -16.72
N ARG A 81 -14.33 -17.60 -17.05
CA ARG A 81 -15.79 -17.76 -17.08
C ARG A 81 -16.26 -18.71 -18.16
N ASP A 82 -15.58 -18.74 -19.31
CA ASP A 82 -15.94 -19.61 -20.42
C ASP A 82 -15.69 -21.09 -20.06
N LYS A 83 -14.50 -21.41 -19.56
CA LYS A 83 -14.20 -22.75 -19.06
C LYS A 83 -15.12 -23.16 -17.92
N SER A 84 -15.42 -22.26 -16.99
CA SER A 84 -16.32 -22.53 -15.86
C SER A 84 -17.72 -22.87 -16.36
N SER A 85 -18.23 -22.14 -17.34
CA SER A 85 -19.54 -22.38 -17.95
C SER A 85 -19.60 -23.73 -18.67
N ILE A 86 -18.58 -24.05 -19.46
CA ILE A 86 -18.50 -25.35 -20.19
C ILE A 86 -18.48 -26.51 -19.21
N MET A 87 -17.76 -26.38 -18.09
CA MET A 87 -17.66 -27.42 -17.06
C MET A 87 -18.84 -27.41 -16.07
N GLY A 88 -19.84 -26.56 -16.29
CA GLY A 88 -21.03 -26.45 -15.42
C GLY A 88 -20.74 -25.97 -14.01
N VAL A 89 -19.69 -25.18 -13.82
CA VAL A 89 -19.32 -24.61 -12.51
C VAL A 89 -19.66 -23.14 -12.47
N SER A 90 -20.50 -22.73 -11.53
CA SER A 90 -20.83 -21.32 -11.36
C SER A 90 -19.67 -20.53 -10.72
N THR A 91 -19.47 -19.28 -11.13
CA THR A 91 -18.52 -18.37 -10.49
C THR A 91 -18.77 -18.25 -8.99
N LYS A 92 -20.03 -18.30 -8.57
CA LYS A 92 -20.43 -18.30 -7.17
C LYS A 92 -19.85 -19.51 -6.40
N ASN A 93 -19.94 -20.70 -6.97
CA ASN A 93 -19.40 -21.92 -6.34
C ASN A 93 -17.88 -21.84 -6.19
N ILE A 94 -17.17 -21.30 -7.20
CA ILE A 94 -15.74 -21.06 -7.14
C ILE A 94 -15.40 -20.10 -5.99
N ALA A 95 -16.07 -18.94 -5.94
CA ALA A 95 -15.84 -17.93 -4.92
C ALA A 95 -16.13 -18.46 -3.50
N GLN A 96 -17.24 -19.19 -3.32
CA GLN A 96 -17.58 -19.79 -2.04
C GLN A 96 -16.57 -20.85 -1.60
N THR A 97 -16.12 -21.71 -2.51
CA THR A 97 -15.11 -22.73 -2.20
C THR A 97 -13.80 -22.09 -1.74
N LEU A 98 -13.34 -21.04 -2.44
CA LEU A 98 -12.17 -20.28 -2.04
C LEU A 98 -12.37 -19.59 -0.69
N GLN A 99 -13.51 -18.98 -0.47
CA GLN A 99 -13.84 -18.33 0.81
C GLN A 99 -13.82 -19.33 1.96
N TYR A 100 -14.49 -20.47 1.81
CA TYR A 100 -14.54 -21.50 2.86
C TYR A 100 -13.17 -22.10 3.16
N GLY A 101 -12.38 -22.33 2.11
CA GLY A 101 -11.05 -22.89 2.27
C GLY A 101 -10.03 -21.96 2.89
N LEU A 102 -10.04 -20.68 2.48
CA LEU A 102 -8.96 -19.74 2.78
C LEU A 102 -9.25 -18.78 3.93
N SER A 103 -10.51 -18.30 4.04
CA SER A 103 -10.86 -17.24 5.00
C SER A 103 -11.41 -17.77 6.32
N GLY A 104 -11.67 -19.07 6.42
CA GLY A 104 -12.38 -19.64 7.55
C GLY A 104 -13.86 -19.24 7.55
N GLN A 105 -14.74 -20.18 7.28
CA GLN A 105 -16.17 -19.94 7.31
C GLN A 105 -16.79 -20.38 8.62
N ARG A 106 -17.62 -19.51 9.20
CA ARG A 106 -18.47 -19.92 10.31
C ARG A 106 -19.54 -20.89 9.79
N MET A 107 -19.45 -22.14 10.27
CA MET A 107 -20.35 -23.23 9.87
C MET A 107 -21.55 -23.36 10.80
N GLY A 108 -21.44 -22.84 12.03
CA GLY A 108 -22.49 -22.91 13.02
C GLY A 108 -22.03 -22.50 14.42
N TYR A 109 -22.84 -22.86 15.38
CA TYR A 109 -22.56 -22.64 16.80
C TYR A 109 -22.84 -23.91 17.59
N PHE A 110 -22.13 -24.11 18.69
CA PHE A 110 -22.47 -25.08 19.71
C PHE A 110 -22.50 -24.43 21.08
N TYR A 111 -23.28 -25.01 21.98
CA TYR A 111 -23.43 -24.53 23.34
C TYR A 111 -22.74 -25.47 24.29
N MET A 112 -21.90 -24.93 25.17
CA MET A 112 -21.24 -25.68 26.24
C MET A 112 -21.12 -24.78 27.47
N ASN A 113 -21.48 -25.34 28.65
CA ASN A 113 -21.41 -24.64 29.94
C ASN A 113 -22.13 -23.26 29.93
N GLY A 114 -23.31 -23.16 29.28
CA GLY A 114 -24.08 -21.93 29.19
C GLY A 114 -23.49 -20.82 28.26
N LYS A 115 -22.45 -21.15 27.52
CA LYS A 115 -21.80 -20.23 26.53
C LYS A 115 -21.95 -20.78 25.13
N GLN A 116 -22.06 -19.85 24.18
CA GLN A 116 -22.12 -20.12 22.76
C GLN A 116 -20.71 -20.02 22.15
N TYR A 117 -20.31 -21.03 21.38
CA TYR A 117 -19.03 -21.08 20.67
C TYR A 117 -19.28 -21.19 19.18
N GLU A 118 -18.44 -20.52 18.39
CA GLU A 118 -18.46 -20.58 16.91
C GLU A 118 -17.69 -21.80 16.42
N ILE A 119 -18.22 -22.46 15.40
CA ILE A 119 -17.54 -23.51 14.65
C ILE A 119 -17.01 -22.88 13.38
N LEU A 120 -15.68 -22.77 13.26
CA LEU A 120 -14.99 -22.27 12.07
C LEU A 120 -14.40 -23.44 11.29
N GLY A 121 -14.74 -23.52 9.99
CA GLY A 121 -14.16 -24.49 9.08
C GLY A 121 -13.18 -23.81 8.11
N GLU A 122 -11.97 -24.36 7.99
CA GLU A 122 -10.96 -23.89 7.05
C GLU A 122 -10.06 -25.03 6.60
N ILE A 123 -9.39 -24.87 5.46
CA ILE A 123 -8.36 -25.81 5.02
C ILE A 123 -7.14 -25.72 5.95
N ASN A 124 -6.53 -26.84 6.28
CA ASN A 124 -5.34 -26.89 7.11
C ASN A 124 -4.25 -25.95 6.53
N ARG A 125 -3.61 -25.17 7.42
CA ARG A 125 -2.61 -24.18 7.04
C ARG A 125 -1.46 -24.75 6.21
N GLN A 126 -1.07 -25.98 6.44
CA GLN A 126 -0.02 -26.65 5.66
C GLN A 126 -0.41 -26.91 4.19
N GLN A 127 -1.71 -26.98 3.90
CA GLN A 127 -2.28 -27.22 2.56
C GLN A 127 -2.72 -25.92 1.86
N ARG A 128 -2.43 -24.75 2.43
CA ARG A 128 -2.75 -23.44 1.86
C ARG A 128 -1.61 -22.40 1.99
N ASN A 129 -0.38 -22.88 2.17
CA ASN A 129 0.78 -22.00 2.39
C ASN A 129 1.37 -21.42 1.11
N LYS A 130 1.10 -22.03 -0.02
CA LYS A 130 1.68 -21.65 -1.32
C LYS A 130 0.55 -21.36 -2.31
N PRO A 131 0.74 -20.40 -3.25
CA PRO A 131 -0.23 -20.19 -4.32
C PRO A 131 -0.56 -21.44 -5.13
N ALA A 132 0.40 -22.35 -5.30
CA ALA A 132 0.20 -23.63 -5.96
C ALA A 132 -0.80 -24.56 -5.25
N ASP A 133 -0.94 -24.42 -3.92
CA ASP A 133 -1.89 -25.25 -3.14
C ASP A 133 -3.35 -24.95 -3.51
N LEU A 134 -3.64 -23.73 -3.99
CA LEU A 134 -4.98 -23.34 -4.46
C LEU A 134 -5.43 -24.16 -5.65
N LYS A 135 -4.50 -24.59 -6.47
CA LYS A 135 -4.77 -25.39 -7.66
C LYS A 135 -5.24 -26.82 -7.33
N ALA A 136 -4.90 -27.31 -6.14
CA ALA A 136 -5.31 -28.63 -5.66
C ALA A 136 -6.73 -28.67 -5.05
N ILE A 137 -7.41 -27.55 -4.97
CA ILE A 137 -8.78 -27.46 -4.46
C ILE A 137 -9.76 -27.91 -5.54
N TYR A 138 -10.84 -28.59 -5.14
CA TYR A 138 -11.89 -29.02 -6.02
C TYR A 138 -13.18 -28.24 -5.79
N VAL A 139 -13.89 -27.94 -6.87
CA VAL A 139 -15.20 -27.28 -6.87
C VAL A 139 -16.25 -28.20 -7.45
N ARG A 140 -17.42 -28.27 -6.86
CA ARG A 140 -18.52 -29.10 -7.34
C ARG A 140 -19.24 -28.42 -8.51
N SER A 141 -19.40 -29.17 -9.60
CA SER A 141 -20.21 -28.75 -10.76
C SER A 141 -21.71 -28.90 -10.49
N ASN A 142 -22.54 -28.37 -11.37
CA ASN A 142 -23.99 -28.53 -11.30
C ASN A 142 -24.44 -30.01 -11.53
N SER A 143 -23.63 -30.81 -12.23
CA SER A 143 -23.85 -32.25 -12.41
C SER A 143 -23.44 -33.08 -11.18
N GLY A 144 -22.72 -32.49 -10.25
CA GLY A 144 -22.22 -33.16 -9.04
C GLY A 144 -20.76 -33.59 -9.13
N ASP A 145 -20.11 -33.41 -10.28
CA ASP A 145 -18.72 -33.78 -10.49
C ASP A 145 -17.77 -32.83 -9.76
N MET A 146 -16.62 -33.35 -9.32
CA MET A 146 -15.58 -32.56 -8.68
C MET A 146 -14.55 -32.10 -9.70
N ILE A 147 -14.57 -30.82 -9.99
CA ILE A 147 -13.66 -30.17 -10.96
C ILE A 147 -12.52 -29.49 -10.20
N GLN A 148 -11.30 -29.76 -10.60
CA GLN A 148 -10.10 -29.15 -10.02
C GLN A 148 -10.06 -27.65 -10.35
N LEU A 149 -9.79 -26.83 -9.34
CA LEU A 149 -9.84 -25.36 -9.45
C LEU A 149 -8.83 -24.82 -10.47
N ASP A 150 -7.68 -25.48 -10.65
CA ASP A 150 -6.65 -25.12 -11.64
C ASP A 150 -7.18 -25.05 -13.08
N ASN A 151 -8.21 -25.84 -13.41
CA ASN A 151 -8.85 -25.78 -14.71
C ASN A 151 -9.73 -24.55 -14.91
N LEU A 152 -10.11 -23.88 -13.83
CA LEU A 152 -11.13 -22.83 -13.81
C LEU A 152 -10.56 -21.43 -13.53
N ILE A 153 -9.30 -21.36 -13.04
CA ILE A 153 -8.68 -20.12 -12.61
C ILE A 153 -7.28 -19.94 -13.20
N GLU A 154 -6.88 -18.70 -13.27
CA GLU A 154 -5.50 -18.29 -13.53
C GLU A 154 -4.98 -17.53 -12.30
N LEU A 155 -3.76 -17.86 -11.88
CA LEU A 155 -3.11 -17.23 -10.73
C LEU A 155 -2.04 -16.28 -11.24
N GLU A 156 -2.22 -14.99 -10.93
CA GLU A 156 -1.23 -13.95 -11.19
C GLU A 156 -0.57 -13.55 -9.86
N SER A 157 0.74 -13.61 -9.81
CA SER A 157 1.49 -13.08 -8.67
C SER A 157 1.71 -11.58 -8.85
N GLY A 158 1.36 -10.81 -7.84
CA GLY A 158 1.50 -9.36 -7.83
C GLY A 158 2.02 -8.85 -6.50
N ILE A 159 2.18 -7.55 -6.42
CA ILE A 159 2.53 -6.84 -5.20
C ILE A 159 1.47 -5.76 -4.96
N ALA A 160 0.93 -5.71 -3.76
CA ALA A 160 -0.06 -4.72 -3.38
C ALA A 160 0.43 -3.86 -2.20
N PRO A 161 -0.10 -2.66 -2.05
CA PRO A 161 0.14 -1.88 -0.86
C PRO A 161 -0.69 -2.44 0.31
N PRO A 162 -0.09 -2.61 1.51
CA PRO A 162 -0.80 -3.12 2.68
C PRO A 162 -1.87 -2.14 3.19
N LYS A 163 -1.75 -0.86 2.85
CA LYS A 163 -2.68 0.22 3.20
C LYS A 163 -2.90 1.12 2.00
N LEU A 164 -4.14 1.55 1.82
CA LEU A 164 -4.53 2.55 0.84
C LEU A 164 -4.79 3.88 1.55
N TYR A 165 -4.24 4.95 1.00
CA TYR A 165 -4.42 6.30 1.53
C TYR A 165 -5.30 7.12 0.59
N ARG A 166 -6.08 8.02 1.16
CA ARG A 166 -6.91 8.97 0.41
C ARG A 166 -6.74 10.37 0.99
N TYR A 167 -6.61 11.32 0.10
CA TYR A 167 -6.60 12.74 0.45
C TYR A 167 -7.63 13.46 -0.43
N ASN A 168 -8.55 14.20 0.17
CA ASN A 168 -9.66 14.86 -0.54
C ASN A 168 -10.41 13.91 -1.50
N ARG A 169 -10.69 12.67 -1.05
CA ARG A 169 -11.40 11.59 -1.79
C ARG A 169 -10.59 10.92 -2.92
N PHE A 170 -9.45 11.46 -3.32
CA PHE A 170 -8.56 10.85 -4.31
C PHE A 170 -7.64 9.82 -3.65
N VAL A 171 -7.25 8.79 -4.40
CA VAL A 171 -6.18 7.89 -3.98
C VAL A 171 -4.90 8.71 -3.88
N SER A 172 -4.16 8.55 -2.80
CA SER A 172 -3.02 9.43 -2.54
C SER A 172 -1.80 8.69 -2.00
N ALA A 173 -0.64 9.29 -2.21
CA ALA A 173 0.61 8.94 -1.58
C ALA A 173 1.22 10.20 -0.98
N THR A 174 1.62 10.13 0.30
CA THR A 174 2.30 11.24 0.98
C THR A 174 3.78 10.98 1.02
N ILE A 175 4.53 11.85 0.38
CA ILE A 175 6.00 11.86 0.41
C ILE A 175 6.43 12.76 1.55
N SER A 176 7.16 12.19 2.49
CA SER A 176 7.74 12.92 3.62
C SER A 176 9.25 13.03 3.42
N ALA A 177 9.80 14.24 3.49
CA ALA A 177 11.22 14.45 3.28
C ALA A 177 11.83 15.33 4.37
N GLY A 178 13.02 14.93 4.79
CA GLY A 178 13.90 15.72 5.65
C GLY A 178 14.83 16.56 4.79
N LEU A 179 15.08 17.79 5.24
CA LEU A 179 15.92 18.75 4.53
C LEU A 179 17.39 18.54 4.85
N ALA A 180 18.26 18.82 3.89
CA ALA A 180 19.70 18.92 4.12
C ALA A 180 20.04 20.15 4.99
N ASP A 181 21.20 20.13 5.63
CA ASP A 181 21.67 21.19 6.49
C ASP A 181 21.63 22.56 5.77
N GLY A 182 21.02 23.55 6.41
CA GLY A 182 20.89 24.91 5.88
C GLY A 182 19.80 25.11 4.84
N LYS A 183 18.99 24.09 4.54
CA LYS A 183 17.84 24.19 3.62
C LYS A 183 16.57 24.53 4.38
N THR A 184 15.67 25.29 3.71
CA THR A 184 14.39 25.72 4.29
C THR A 184 13.23 24.89 3.74
N ILE A 185 12.09 24.89 4.46
CA ILE A 185 10.86 24.20 3.99
C ILE A 185 10.43 24.74 2.64
N GLY A 186 10.50 26.08 2.43
CA GLY A 186 10.16 26.69 1.13
C GLY A 186 10.99 26.14 -0.02
N GLN A 187 12.33 26.06 0.16
CA GLN A 187 13.20 25.46 -0.86
C GLN A 187 12.86 23.99 -1.14
N GLY A 188 12.53 23.22 -0.08
CA GLY A 188 12.10 21.84 -0.23
C GLY A 188 10.79 21.71 -1.04
N LEU A 189 9.82 22.57 -0.78
CA LEU A 189 8.56 22.59 -1.51
C LEU A 189 8.73 23.01 -2.97
N ASP A 190 9.56 24.01 -3.24
CA ASP A 190 9.85 24.45 -4.61
C ASP A 190 10.51 23.34 -5.43
N GLU A 191 11.41 22.57 -4.83
CA GLU A 191 12.02 21.40 -5.49
C GLU A 191 11.00 20.26 -5.70
N MET A 192 10.11 19.99 -4.73
CA MET A 192 9.01 19.04 -4.94
C MET A 192 8.10 19.46 -6.09
N ASP A 193 7.75 20.74 -6.17
CA ASP A 193 6.94 21.29 -7.26
C ASP A 193 7.63 21.16 -8.64
N LYS A 194 8.96 21.33 -8.72
CA LYS A 194 9.73 21.07 -9.94
C LYS A 194 9.69 19.61 -10.36
N ILE A 195 9.99 18.72 -9.41
CA ILE A 195 9.95 17.27 -9.64
C ILE A 195 8.54 16.85 -10.09
N ALA A 196 7.49 17.42 -9.49
CA ALA A 196 6.12 17.17 -9.86
C ALA A 196 5.83 17.58 -11.32
N LYS A 197 6.25 18.77 -11.73
CA LYS A 197 6.10 19.24 -13.13
C LYS A 197 6.83 18.38 -14.15
N GLU A 198 7.91 17.75 -13.76
CA GLU A 198 8.72 16.91 -14.65
C GLU A 198 8.22 15.46 -14.74
N THR A 199 7.51 14.96 -13.72
CA THR A 199 7.16 13.55 -13.60
C THR A 199 5.68 13.26 -13.69
N LEU A 200 4.82 14.24 -13.38
CA LEU A 200 3.38 14.09 -13.33
C LEU A 200 2.73 14.64 -14.60
N ASP A 201 1.70 13.98 -15.07
CA ASP A 201 0.78 14.49 -16.09
C ASP A 201 -0.41 15.26 -15.48
N ASP A 202 -1.25 15.85 -16.32
CA ASP A 202 -2.42 16.65 -15.91
C ASP A 202 -3.50 15.86 -15.14
N THR A 203 -3.39 14.54 -15.06
CA THR A 203 -4.35 13.68 -14.34
C THR A 203 -4.02 13.58 -12.86
N PHE A 204 -2.81 13.98 -12.47
CA PHE A 204 -2.41 14.07 -11.07
C PHE A 204 -2.74 15.43 -10.48
N ARG A 205 -2.93 15.43 -9.17
CA ARG A 205 -3.03 16.64 -8.35
C ARG A 205 -2.02 16.56 -7.23
N THR A 206 -1.52 17.70 -6.83
CA THR A 206 -0.62 17.82 -5.69
C THR A 206 -1.30 18.59 -4.56
N ALA A 207 -0.95 18.27 -3.33
CA ALA A 207 -1.40 18.99 -2.15
C ALA A 207 -0.30 18.96 -1.09
N LEU A 208 -0.44 19.79 -0.09
CA LEU A 208 0.46 19.84 1.07
C LEU A 208 -0.25 19.32 2.32
N SER A 209 0.50 18.69 3.20
CA SER A 209 0.02 18.22 4.50
C SER A 209 0.94 18.67 5.62
N GLY A 210 0.46 18.62 6.87
CA GLY A 210 1.24 18.96 8.05
C GLY A 210 1.94 20.31 7.98
N ASP A 211 3.18 20.36 8.47
CA ASP A 211 3.98 21.59 8.57
C ASP A 211 4.16 22.31 7.21
N SER A 212 4.19 21.56 6.12
CA SER A 212 4.27 22.11 4.76
C SER A 212 3.06 22.95 4.38
N LYS A 213 1.87 22.47 4.76
CA LYS A 213 0.62 23.20 4.52
C LYS A 213 0.57 24.49 5.36
N GLU A 214 0.89 24.39 6.65
CA GLU A 214 0.92 25.53 7.56
C GLU A 214 1.93 26.59 7.10
N TYR A 215 3.10 26.16 6.64
CA TYR A 215 4.11 27.06 6.09
C TYR A 215 3.60 27.81 4.84
N ARG A 216 2.96 27.14 3.90
CA ARG A 216 2.44 27.77 2.68
C ARG A 216 1.29 28.74 2.99
N GLU A 217 0.40 28.38 3.90
CA GLU A 217 -0.71 29.23 4.32
C GLU A 217 -0.22 30.48 5.04
N SER A 218 0.75 30.35 5.96
CA SER A 218 1.35 31.47 6.67
C SER A 218 2.10 32.42 5.74
N SER A 219 2.87 31.89 4.79
CA SER A 219 3.63 32.69 3.83
C SER A 219 2.71 33.45 2.87
N SER A 220 1.57 32.89 2.50
CA SER A 220 0.59 33.60 1.66
C SER A 220 -0.15 34.72 2.40
N SER A 221 -0.38 34.56 3.70
CA SER A 221 -1.04 35.58 4.54
C SER A 221 -0.17 36.81 4.81
N LEU A 222 1.14 36.69 4.69
CA LEU A 222 2.08 37.79 4.88
C LEU A 222 2.25 38.65 3.60
N MET A 223 1.71 38.24 2.48
CA MET A 223 1.75 38.98 1.21
C MET A 223 0.54 39.93 1.01
N PHE A 224 -0.39 39.99 1.94
CA PHE A 224 -1.49 40.94 2.02
C PHE A 224 -1.24 41.84 3.27
#